data_bb88393ab7b0947770283bc917c42b69
#
_entry.id   bb88393ab7b0947770283bc917c42b69
#
_cell.length_a   1.000
_cell.length_b   1.000
_cell.length_c   1.000
_cell.angle_alpha   90.00
_cell.angle_beta   90.00
_cell.angle_gamma   90.00
#
_symmetry.space_group_name_H-M   'P 1'
#
loop_
_entity.id
_entity.type
_entity.pdbx_description
1 polymer ?
#
loop_
_entity_poly.entity_id
_entity_poly.type
_entity_poly.pdbx_seq_one_letter_code
_entity_poly.pdbx_strand_id
1 'polypeptide(L)'
;MLPPGTTITGTGTLTSITWTTVRRGHRTVTNSELAPGTATDQAGNQYTFLYSNQSRVSNTRRRPQVYKGIMIDLFTLQGTGPAKLSNGFLANYTTDLTPDLFRLRPIDAFGDPIDFETVTAHCDPL
;
A
#
# COMPACT_ATOMS: atom_id res chain seq x y z
N MET A 1 -7.02 -13.80 -8.51
CA MET A 1 -7.96 -13.98 -7.38
C MET A 1 -7.51 -15.18 -6.54
N LEU A 2 -7.66 -15.10 -5.25
CA LEU A 2 -7.33 -16.22 -4.36
C LEU A 2 -8.51 -17.18 -4.27
N PRO A 3 -8.27 -18.51 -4.35
CA PRO A 3 -9.32 -19.49 -4.06
C PRO A 3 -9.87 -19.31 -2.63
N PRO A 4 -11.19 -19.57 -2.40
CA PRO A 4 -11.76 -19.47 -1.06
C PRO A 4 -11.01 -20.32 -0.04
N GLY A 5 -10.79 -19.79 1.15
CA GLY A 5 -10.08 -20.48 2.23
C GLY A 5 -8.56 -20.54 2.07
N THR A 6 -7.98 -19.83 1.09
CA THR A 6 -6.53 -19.75 0.92
C THR A 6 -5.93 -18.84 1.98
N THR A 7 -4.93 -19.35 2.71
CA THR A 7 -4.09 -18.56 3.61
C THR A 7 -2.68 -18.48 3.03
N ILE A 8 -2.18 -17.27 2.87
CA ILE A 8 -0.83 -17.02 2.37
C ILE A 8 -0.03 -16.39 3.52
N THR A 9 1.12 -16.99 3.81
CA THR A 9 2.06 -16.47 4.80
C THR A 9 3.39 -16.21 4.12
N GLY A 10 3.94 -15.02 4.31
CA GLY A 10 5.17 -14.65 3.64
C GLY A 10 6.05 -13.71 4.44
N THR A 11 7.24 -13.51 3.93
CA THR A 11 8.22 -12.56 4.46
C THR A 11 8.81 -11.74 3.33
N GLY A 12 9.17 -10.52 3.64
CA GLY A 12 9.78 -9.62 2.67
C GLY A 12 10.54 -8.49 3.37
N THR A 13 11.20 -7.68 2.58
CA THR A 13 11.92 -6.50 3.08
C THR A 13 11.24 -5.25 2.54
N LEU A 14 10.76 -4.41 3.45
CA LEU A 14 10.19 -3.12 3.11
C LEU A 14 11.29 -2.07 3.04
N THR A 15 11.42 -1.43 1.88
CA THR A 15 12.24 -0.23 1.71
C THR A 15 11.31 0.96 1.60
N SER A 16 11.50 1.96 2.46
CA SER A 16 10.71 3.18 2.47
C SER A 16 11.62 4.39 2.32
N ILE A 17 11.32 5.25 1.36
CA ILE A 17 12.06 6.48 1.10
C ILE A 17 11.07 7.63 1.18
N THR A 18 11.36 8.60 2.06
CA THR A 18 10.54 9.79 2.21
C THR A 18 11.41 11.02 1.94
N TRP A 19 10.92 11.92 1.11
CA TRP A 19 11.57 13.22 0.90
C TRP A 19 10.55 14.34 0.95
N THR A 20 11.04 15.48 1.39
CA THR A 20 10.21 16.67 1.59
C THR A 20 10.79 17.82 0.82
N THR A 21 9.94 18.53 0.10
CA THR A 21 10.29 19.81 -0.52
C THR A 21 9.47 20.92 0.10
N VAL A 22 10.09 22.08 0.29
CA VAL A 22 9.43 23.27 0.83
C VAL A 22 9.61 24.40 -0.16
N ARG A 23 8.51 25.01 -0.56
CA ARG A 23 8.53 26.14 -1.49
C ARG A 23 7.49 27.17 -1.03
N ARG A 24 7.95 28.35 -0.67
CA ARG A 24 7.08 29.48 -0.24
C ARG A 24 6.12 29.11 0.90
N GLY A 25 6.60 28.34 1.89
CA GLY A 25 5.77 27.85 3.00
C GLY A 25 4.83 26.70 2.65
N HIS A 26 4.90 26.20 1.42
CA HIS A 26 4.18 25.02 0.95
C HIS A 26 5.11 23.80 1.02
N ARG A 27 4.71 22.82 1.81
CA ARG A 27 5.48 21.58 2.00
C ARG A 27 4.84 20.45 1.24
N THR A 28 5.63 19.75 0.45
CA THR A 28 5.22 18.52 -0.23
C THR A 28 6.03 17.36 0.31
N VAL A 29 5.35 16.31 0.73
CA VAL A 29 5.96 15.08 1.23
C VAL A 29 5.65 13.97 0.23
N THR A 30 6.70 13.35 -0.28
CA THR A 30 6.61 12.19 -1.18
C THR A 30 7.19 10.98 -0.46
N ASN A 31 6.44 9.89 -0.46
CA ASN A 31 6.88 8.62 0.08
C ASN A 31 6.81 7.54 -1.01
N SER A 32 7.83 6.71 -1.06
CA SER A 32 7.87 5.54 -1.94
C SER A 32 8.27 4.32 -1.13
N GLU A 33 7.44 3.30 -1.19
CA GLU A 33 7.64 2.03 -0.50
C GLU A 33 7.67 0.89 -1.50
N LEU A 34 8.58 -0.07 -1.27
CA LEU A 34 8.72 -1.26 -2.06
C LEU A 34 9.03 -2.44 -1.14
N ALA A 35 8.26 -3.51 -1.28
CA ALA A 35 8.45 -4.73 -0.51
C ALA A 35 8.33 -5.97 -1.41
N PRO A 36 9.44 -6.46 -1.97
CA PRO A 36 9.48 -7.78 -2.57
C PRO A 36 9.58 -8.85 -1.47
N GLY A 37 9.02 -10.02 -1.74
CA GLY A 37 9.09 -11.11 -0.78
C GLY A 37 8.69 -12.45 -1.37
N THR A 38 8.75 -13.46 -0.49
CA THR A 38 8.35 -14.83 -0.79
C THR A 38 7.27 -15.27 0.19
N ALA A 39 6.41 -16.17 -0.25
CA ALA A 39 5.28 -16.65 0.54
C ALA A 39 4.98 -18.12 0.24
N THR A 40 4.21 -18.74 1.13
CA THR A 40 3.70 -20.10 0.96
C THR A 40 2.23 -20.14 1.32
N ASP A 41 1.49 -21.06 0.71
CA ASP A 41 0.14 -21.39 1.14
C ASP A 41 0.12 -22.58 2.11
N GLN A 42 -1.07 -22.94 2.62
CA GLN A 42 -1.23 -24.05 3.55
C GLN A 42 -0.90 -25.41 2.93
N ALA A 43 -0.84 -25.53 1.61
CA ALA A 43 -0.45 -26.75 0.89
C ALA A 43 1.06 -26.82 0.59
N GLY A 44 1.82 -25.78 0.97
CA GLY A 44 3.27 -25.69 0.75
C GLY A 44 3.68 -25.19 -0.63
N ASN A 45 2.76 -24.71 -1.45
CA ASN A 45 3.11 -24.06 -2.71
C ASN A 45 3.88 -22.76 -2.46
N GLN A 46 4.81 -22.44 -3.34
CA GLN A 46 5.71 -21.30 -3.19
C GLN A 46 5.29 -20.17 -4.12
N TYR A 47 5.37 -18.95 -3.60
CA TYR A 47 4.99 -17.72 -4.28
C TYR A 47 6.06 -16.66 -4.12
N THR A 48 6.07 -15.72 -5.05
CA THR A 48 6.72 -14.42 -4.89
C THR A 48 5.66 -13.33 -4.88
N PHE A 49 5.87 -12.31 -4.10
CA PHE A 49 5.02 -11.12 -4.10
C PHE A 49 5.85 -9.85 -4.25
N LEU A 50 5.18 -8.84 -4.76
CA LEU A 50 5.71 -7.49 -4.82
C LEU A 50 4.60 -6.53 -4.37
N TYR A 51 4.90 -5.76 -3.34
CA TYR A 51 4.08 -4.65 -2.89
C TYR A 51 4.79 -3.33 -3.21
N SER A 52 4.07 -2.36 -3.68
CA SER A 52 4.55 -0.99 -3.80
C SER A 52 3.48 0.01 -3.40
N ASN A 53 3.90 1.07 -2.76
CA ASN A 53 3.05 2.20 -2.40
C ASN A 53 3.79 3.49 -2.71
N GLN A 54 3.10 4.40 -3.36
CA GLN A 54 3.62 5.75 -3.59
C GLN A 54 2.58 6.75 -3.21
N SER A 55 2.97 7.74 -2.42
CA SER A 55 2.11 8.84 -2.04
C SER A 55 2.80 10.18 -2.21
N ARG A 56 2.01 11.17 -2.54
CA ARG A 56 2.45 12.56 -2.62
C ARG A 56 1.37 13.45 -2.05
N VAL A 57 1.69 14.14 -0.97
CA VAL A 57 0.77 15.00 -0.26
C VAL A 57 1.40 16.37 0.00
N SER A 58 0.56 17.39 0.03
CA SER A 58 0.99 18.75 0.30
C SER A 58 0.05 19.41 1.30
N ASN A 59 0.60 20.28 2.12
CA ASN A 59 -0.17 21.14 3.00
C ASN A 59 -0.48 22.49 2.32
N THR A 60 -1.33 23.27 2.97
CA THR A 60 -1.59 24.65 2.61
C THR A 60 -1.24 25.57 3.76
N ARG A 61 -1.05 26.86 3.47
CA ARG A 61 -0.81 27.86 4.52
C ARG A 61 -1.95 27.96 5.53
N ARG A 62 -3.19 27.72 5.09
CA ARG A 62 -4.37 27.76 5.95
C ARG A 62 -4.43 26.59 6.92
N ARG A 63 -3.91 25.41 6.51
CA ARG A 63 -3.91 24.17 7.29
C ARG A 63 -2.53 23.52 7.21
N PRO A 64 -1.53 24.08 7.90
CA PRO A 64 -0.15 23.61 7.76
C PRO A 64 0.08 22.20 8.32
N GLN A 65 -0.84 21.68 9.16
CA GLN A 65 -0.74 20.33 9.72
C GLN A 65 -1.50 19.29 8.92
N VAL A 66 -2.33 19.68 7.95
CA VAL A 66 -3.14 18.75 7.14
C VAL A 66 -2.57 18.68 5.74
N TYR A 67 -2.22 17.46 5.34
CA TYR A 67 -1.65 17.14 4.03
C TYR A 67 -2.68 16.40 3.21
N LYS A 68 -2.84 16.79 1.96
CA LYS A 68 -3.75 16.13 1.01
C LYS A 68 -3.01 15.86 -0.30
N GLY A 69 -3.35 14.74 -0.90
CA GLY A 69 -2.80 14.35 -2.19
C GLY A 69 -3.33 13.02 -2.65
N ILE A 70 -2.46 12.25 -3.26
CA ILE A 70 -2.80 10.97 -3.87
C ILE A 70 -1.90 9.86 -3.34
N MET A 71 -2.44 8.65 -3.39
CA MET A 71 -1.72 7.41 -3.10
C MET A 71 -2.03 6.40 -4.20
N ILE A 72 -0.99 5.71 -4.66
CA ILE A 72 -1.11 4.53 -5.53
C ILE A 72 -0.56 3.34 -4.78
N ASP A 73 -1.36 2.30 -4.69
CA ASP A 73 -1.02 1.05 -4.01
C ASP A 73 -1.13 -0.11 -5.00
N LEU A 74 -0.10 -0.94 -5.06
CA LEU A 74 -0.01 -2.06 -6.00
C LEU A 74 0.45 -3.32 -5.27
N PHE A 75 -0.16 -4.44 -5.61
CA PHE A 75 0.23 -5.75 -5.09
C PHE A 75 0.14 -6.81 -6.18
N THR A 76 1.18 -7.65 -6.27
CA THR A 76 1.17 -8.84 -7.12
C THR A 76 1.65 -10.05 -6.33
N LEU A 77 1.02 -11.19 -6.57
CA LEU A 77 1.37 -12.49 -6.02
C LEU A 77 1.29 -13.53 -7.14
N GLN A 78 2.34 -14.34 -7.31
CA GLN A 78 2.37 -15.43 -8.26
C GLN A 78 3.35 -16.52 -7.84
N GLY A 79 3.14 -17.73 -8.28
CA GLY A 79 4.02 -18.84 -7.95
C GLY A 79 3.56 -20.19 -8.50
N THR A 80 3.96 -21.26 -7.81
CA THR A 80 3.70 -22.64 -8.25
C THR A 80 2.30 -23.15 -7.91
N GLY A 81 1.63 -22.50 -6.96
CA GLY A 81 0.28 -22.88 -6.53
C GLY A 81 -0.83 -22.15 -7.29
N PRO A 82 -2.08 -22.43 -6.92
CA PRO A 82 -3.24 -21.87 -7.61
C PRO A 82 -3.52 -20.41 -7.26
N ALA A 83 -2.94 -19.88 -6.18
CA ALA A 83 -3.15 -18.51 -5.78
C ALA A 83 -2.44 -17.55 -6.74
N LYS A 84 -3.19 -16.57 -7.23
CA LYS A 84 -2.68 -15.50 -8.08
C LYS A 84 -3.46 -14.25 -7.77
N LEU A 85 -2.75 -13.16 -7.54
CA LEU A 85 -3.36 -11.88 -7.26
C LEU A 85 -2.57 -10.77 -7.94
N SER A 86 -3.27 -9.89 -8.61
CA SER A 86 -2.69 -8.67 -9.16
C SER A 86 -3.72 -7.57 -9.05
N ASN A 87 -3.52 -6.65 -8.15
CA ASN A 87 -4.45 -5.55 -7.94
C ASN A 87 -3.76 -4.27 -7.50
N GLY A 88 -4.51 -3.22 -7.49
CA GLY A 88 -4.07 -1.94 -7.00
C GLY A 88 -5.20 -0.92 -6.99
N PHE A 89 -4.92 0.21 -6.40
CA PHE A 89 -5.86 1.32 -6.37
C PHE A 89 -5.15 2.67 -6.40
N LEU A 90 -5.89 3.66 -6.86
CA LEU A 90 -5.58 5.08 -6.73
C LEU A 90 -6.57 5.69 -5.76
N ALA A 91 -6.09 6.45 -4.80
CA ALA A 91 -6.94 7.08 -3.80
C ALA A 91 -6.53 8.52 -3.52
N ASN A 92 -7.49 9.34 -3.12
CA ASN A 92 -7.22 10.57 -2.40
C ASN A 92 -6.73 10.20 -0.99
N TYR A 93 -5.67 10.87 -0.56
CA TYR A 93 -5.04 10.62 0.72
C TYR A 93 -5.00 11.91 1.54
N THR A 94 -5.47 11.83 2.78
CA THR A 94 -5.40 12.93 3.75
C THR A 94 -4.73 12.43 5.02
N THR A 95 -3.76 13.17 5.50
CA THR A 95 -2.97 12.81 6.67
C THR A 95 -2.45 14.05 7.40
N ASP A 96 -2.16 13.92 8.69
CA ASP A 96 -1.36 14.88 9.46
C ASP A 96 0.08 14.40 9.68
N LEU A 97 0.49 13.36 8.94
CA LEU A 97 1.76 12.64 9.05
C LEU A 97 1.92 11.87 10.37
N THR A 98 0.82 11.65 11.09
CA THR A 98 0.73 10.81 12.28
C THR A 98 -0.33 9.73 12.09
N PRO A 99 -0.40 8.69 12.94
CA PRO A 99 -1.48 7.71 12.89
C PRO A 99 -2.87 8.27 13.22
N ASP A 100 -2.95 9.46 13.80
CA ASP A 100 -4.23 10.04 14.26
C ASP A 100 -5.13 10.48 13.11
N LEU A 101 -4.55 10.89 11.98
CA LEU A 101 -5.29 11.23 10.78
C LEU A 101 -4.74 10.44 9.59
N PHE A 102 -5.50 9.43 9.20
CA PHE A 102 -5.24 8.63 8.02
C PHE A 102 -6.56 8.38 7.30
N ARG A 103 -6.75 9.00 6.14
CA ARG A 103 -7.99 8.86 5.38
C ARG A 103 -7.68 8.59 3.92
N LEU A 104 -8.25 7.50 3.40
CA LEU A 104 -8.21 7.14 2.00
C LEU A 104 -9.62 7.22 1.40
N ARG A 105 -9.72 7.84 0.25
CA ARG A 105 -10.92 7.83 -0.57
C ARG A 105 -10.56 7.25 -1.93
N PRO A 106 -10.94 6.00 -2.22
CA PRO A 106 -10.65 5.38 -3.51
C PRO A 106 -11.21 6.19 -4.68
N ILE A 107 -10.39 6.38 -5.71
CA ILE A 107 -10.77 7.02 -6.97
C ILE A 107 -10.95 5.97 -8.04
N ASP A 108 -10.04 5.00 -8.10
CA ASP A 108 -10.02 3.94 -9.09
C ASP A 108 -9.37 2.69 -8.49
N ALA A 109 -9.80 1.55 -8.96
CA ALA A 109 -9.23 0.25 -8.60
C ALA A 109 -9.05 -0.57 -9.86
N PHE A 110 -7.98 -1.36 -9.92
CA PHE A 110 -7.63 -2.13 -11.10
C PHE A 110 -7.09 -3.50 -10.72
N GLY A 111 -7.19 -4.42 -11.68
CA GLY A 111 -6.85 -5.82 -11.47
C GLY A 111 -7.94 -6.59 -10.74
N ASP A 112 -7.52 -7.55 -9.91
CA ASP A 112 -8.45 -8.34 -9.11
C ASP A 112 -9.23 -7.47 -8.13
N PRO A 113 -10.50 -7.82 -7.81
CA PRO A 113 -11.31 -7.03 -6.90
C PRO A 113 -10.67 -6.83 -5.53
N ILE A 114 -10.81 -5.61 -5.00
CA ILE A 114 -10.35 -5.24 -3.66
C ILE A 114 -11.58 -4.97 -2.81
N ASP A 115 -11.69 -5.68 -1.69
CA ASP A 115 -12.67 -5.39 -0.66
C ASP A 115 -12.06 -4.47 0.37
N PHE A 116 -12.36 -3.17 0.26
CA PHE A 116 -11.85 -2.16 1.17
C PHE A 116 -12.46 -2.20 2.57
N GLU A 117 -13.55 -2.95 2.76
CA GLU A 117 -14.22 -3.06 4.06
C GLU A 117 -13.66 -4.19 4.91
N THR A 118 -13.26 -5.29 4.27
CA THR A 118 -12.82 -6.51 4.97
C THR A 118 -11.35 -6.85 4.81
N VAL A 119 -10.59 -6.09 4.01
CA VAL A 119 -9.15 -6.30 3.89
C VAL A 119 -8.47 -5.96 5.21
N THR A 120 -8.08 -6.99 5.92
CA THR A 120 -7.14 -6.89 7.03
C THR A 120 -5.80 -7.43 6.57
N ALA A 121 -4.87 -6.56 6.24
CA ALA A 121 -3.47 -6.94 6.14
C ALA A 121 -2.87 -6.82 7.54
N HIS A 122 -2.35 -7.90 8.04
CA HIS A 122 -1.64 -7.93 9.32
C HIS A 122 -0.16 -8.20 9.05
N CYS A 123 0.69 -7.26 9.41
CA CYS A 123 2.14 -7.38 9.29
C CYS A 123 2.74 -7.30 10.69
N ASP A 124 3.39 -8.38 11.11
CA ASP A 124 4.17 -8.40 12.33
C ASP A 124 5.65 -8.21 12.00
N PRO A 125 6.37 -7.35 12.72
CA PRO A 125 7.81 -7.30 12.62
C PRO A 125 8.40 -8.64 13.08
N LEU A 126 9.39 -9.11 12.36
CA LEU A 126 10.14 -10.30 12.73
C LEU A 126 11.08 -10.00 13.90
#